data_9f21b65256461643228931fe9964444a
#
_entry.id   9f21b65256461643228931fe9964444a
#
_cell.length_a   1.000
_cell.length_b   1.000
_cell.length_c   1.000
_cell.angle_alpha   90.00
_cell.angle_beta   90.00
_cell.angle_gamma   90.00
#
_symmetry.space_group_name_H-M   'P 1'
#
loop_
_entity.id
_entity.type
_entity.pdbx_description
1 polymer ?
#
loop_
_entity_poly.entity_id
_entity_poly.type
_entity_poly.pdbx_seq_one_letter_code
_entity_poly.pdbx_strand_id
1 'polypeptide(L)'
;MARFEREPSEYTEKVVALNRVSKTVKGGRVMKFSALVVVGDQKGKVGYGMGKAAEVPEAIRKGLEAAKKNMITVNLSGTTIPHETIGAAGAGRVLMKPAAPGTGVIAGGAVRAVVEAAGIKDIRTKCLRSNNPNNVVAAAFEGLKTMRSPEEVARIRGKSVEEILG
;
A
#
# COMPACT_ATOMS: atom_id res chain seq x y z
N MET A 1 7.78 -32.73 10.50
CA MET A 1 7.18 -31.46 10.07
C MET A 1 8.31 -30.47 9.85
N ALA A 2 8.65 -30.18 8.62
CA ALA A 2 9.72 -29.22 8.30
C ALA A 2 9.23 -27.82 8.61
N ARG A 3 9.80 -27.21 9.63
CA ARG A 3 9.63 -25.80 9.97
C ARG A 3 10.42 -25.03 8.91
N PHE A 4 9.72 -24.43 7.94
CA PHE A 4 10.35 -23.48 7.04
C PHE A 4 10.85 -22.31 7.86
N GLU A 5 12.12 -22.29 8.20
CA GLU A 5 12.81 -21.12 8.69
C GLU A 5 12.79 -20.10 7.55
N ARG A 6 11.92 -19.10 7.66
CA ARG A 6 11.98 -17.93 6.79
C ARG A 6 13.21 -17.14 7.20
N GLU A 7 14.16 -16.97 6.29
CA GLU A 7 15.20 -15.97 6.46
C GLU A 7 14.53 -14.63 6.84
N PRO A 8 15.11 -13.86 7.77
CA PRO A 8 14.55 -12.56 8.16
C PRO A 8 14.47 -11.69 6.91
N SER A 9 13.26 -11.55 6.35
CA SER A 9 13.05 -10.67 5.22
C SER A 9 13.25 -9.24 5.69
N GLU A 10 14.06 -8.47 4.99
CA GLU A 10 14.25 -7.01 5.22
C GLU A 10 12.92 -6.23 5.07
N TYR A 11 11.87 -6.90 4.66
CA TYR A 11 10.57 -6.34 4.34
C TYR A 11 9.50 -6.84 5.31
N THR A 12 8.68 -5.89 5.77
CA THR A 12 7.44 -6.20 6.48
C THR A 12 6.39 -6.67 5.48
N GLU A 13 5.90 -7.88 5.65
CA GLU A 13 4.89 -8.50 4.79
C GLU A 13 3.55 -8.55 5.52
N LYS A 14 2.46 -8.07 4.89
CA LYS A 14 1.12 -8.03 5.48
C LYS A 14 0.06 -8.51 4.49
N VAL A 15 -0.68 -9.53 4.86
CA VAL A 15 -1.84 -10.00 4.09
C VAL A 15 -3.04 -9.12 4.45
N VAL A 16 -3.56 -8.38 3.46
CA VAL A 16 -4.69 -7.45 3.65
C VAL A 16 -6.02 -8.17 3.52
N ALA A 17 -6.15 -9.03 2.52
CA ALA A 17 -7.37 -9.79 2.29
C ALA A 17 -7.04 -11.16 1.70
N LEU A 18 -7.76 -12.17 2.17
CA LEU A 18 -7.72 -13.53 1.65
C LEU A 18 -9.15 -13.98 1.36
N ASN A 19 -9.42 -14.29 0.10
CA ASN A 19 -10.75 -14.69 -0.33
C ASN A 19 -10.70 -16.01 -1.10
N ARG A 20 -11.73 -16.86 -0.89
CA ARG A 20 -11.96 -18.01 -1.72
C ARG A 20 -12.77 -17.59 -2.95
N VAL A 21 -12.25 -17.83 -4.13
CA VAL A 21 -12.88 -17.47 -5.41
C VAL A 21 -13.16 -18.72 -6.22
N SER A 22 -14.16 -18.67 -7.08
CA SER A 22 -14.51 -19.79 -7.95
C SER A 22 -14.70 -19.34 -9.39
N LYS A 23 -14.35 -20.22 -10.32
CA LYS A 23 -14.65 -20.09 -11.75
C LYS A 23 -15.58 -21.23 -12.16
N THR A 24 -16.74 -20.90 -12.71
CA THR A 24 -17.65 -21.88 -13.27
C THR A 24 -17.15 -22.34 -14.65
N VAL A 25 -16.98 -23.64 -14.81
CA VAL A 25 -16.53 -24.30 -16.04
C VAL A 25 -17.51 -25.39 -16.43
N LYS A 26 -17.38 -25.97 -17.64
CA LYS A 26 -18.11 -27.16 -18.01
C LYS A 26 -17.76 -28.30 -17.04
N GLY A 27 -18.76 -28.86 -16.36
CA GLY A 27 -18.56 -29.91 -15.36
C GLY A 27 -18.45 -29.48 -13.92
N GLY A 28 -18.52 -28.17 -13.60
CA GLY A 28 -18.56 -27.69 -12.20
C GLY A 28 -17.87 -26.38 -11.94
N ARG A 29 -17.34 -26.25 -10.72
CA ARG A 29 -16.65 -25.05 -10.25
C ARG A 29 -15.21 -25.36 -9.89
N VAL A 30 -14.27 -24.56 -10.39
CA VAL A 30 -12.87 -24.60 -9.97
C VAL A 30 -12.66 -23.57 -8.88
N MET A 31 -12.30 -24.03 -7.68
CA MET A 31 -12.04 -23.18 -6.51
C MET A 31 -10.57 -22.80 -6.44
N LYS A 32 -10.32 -21.53 -6.10
CA LYS A 32 -8.98 -20.97 -5.84
C LYS A 32 -9.02 -19.99 -4.68
N PHE A 33 -7.85 -19.66 -4.16
CA PHE A 33 -7.68 -18.60 -3.17
C PHE A 33 -7.05 -17.37 -3.82
N SER A 34 -7.51 -16.20 -3.44
CA SER A 34 -6.96 -14.91 -3.86
C SER A 34 -6.43 -14.19 -2.63
N ALA A 35 -5.14 -13.88 -2.60
CA ALA A 35 -4.50 -13.13 -1.53
C ALA A 35 -4.07 -11.76 -2.03
N LEU A 36 -4.47 -10.70 -1.33
CA LEU A 36 -3.97 -9.33 -1.51
C LEU A 36 -2.92 -9.08 -0.43
N VAL A 37 -1.71 -8.77 -0.85
CA VAL A 37 -0.55 -8.62 0.03
C VAL A 37 0.11 -7.27 -0.18
N VAL A 38 0.60 -6.69 0.91
CA VAL A 38 1.40 -5.47 0.94
C VAL A 38 2.76 -5.80 1.53
N VAL A 39 3.80 -5.23 0.94
CA VAL A 39 5.21 -5.39 1.34
C VAL A 39 5.85 -4.01 1.46
N GLY A 40 6.66 -3.77 2.48
CA GLY A 40 7.39 -2.52 2.62
C GLY A 40 8.60 -2.66 3.53
N ASP A 41 9.55 -1.74 3.38
CA ASP A 41 10.79 -1.68 4.16
C ASP A 41 10.69 -0.77 5.40
N GLN A 42 9.53 -0.16 5.62
CA GLN A 42 9.29 0.87 6.64
C GLN A 42 10.22 2.10 6.55
N LYS A 43 10.89 2.27 5.41
CA LYS A 43 11.83 3.37 5.12
C LYS A 43 11.44 4.16 3.87
N GLY A 44 10.18 4.09 3.46
CA GLY A 44 9.66 4.80 2.31
C GLY A 44 9.45 3.94 1.06
N LYS A 45 9.73 2.64 1.10
CA LYS A 45 9.41 1.76 -0.03
C LYS A 45 8.22 0.87 0.32
N VAL A 46 7.26 0.81 -0.56
CA VAL A 46 6.07 -0.02 -0.40
C VAL A 46 5.62 -0.57 -1.75
N GLY A 47 5.10 -1.78 -1.74
CA GLY A 47 4.52 -2.44 -2.89
C GLY A 47 3.29 -3.25 -2.51
N TYR A 48 2.41 -3.48 -3.44
CA TYR A 48 1.30 -4.40 -3.26
C TYR A 48 1.18 -5.37 -4.43
N GLY A 49 0.63 -6.52 -4.17
CA GLY A 49 0.41 -7.54 -5.18
C GLY A 49 -0.75 -8.45 -4.85
N MET A 50 -1.33 -9.04 -5.88
CA MET A 50 -2.38 -10.04 -5.75
C MET A 50 -1.90 -11.37 -6.32
N GLY A 51 -2.00 -12.42 -5.53
CA GLY A 51 -1.75 -13.80 -5.94
C GLY A 51 -3.01 -14.63 -5.95
N LYS A 52 -3.10 -15.55 -6.90
CA LYS A 52 -4.17 -16.57 -6.96
C LYS A 52 -3.56 -17.95 -7.13
N ALA A 53 -4.00 -18.90 -6.31
CA ALA A 53 -3.58 -20.31 -6.40
C ALA A 53 -4.65 -21.25 -5.85
N ALA A 54 -4.44 -22.55 -6.03
CA ALA A 54 -5.32 -23.58 -5.46
C ALA A 54 -5.19 -23.65 -3.94
N GLU A 55 -4.00 -23.34 -3.41
CA GLU A 55 -3.66 -23.35 -1.99
C GLU A 55 -3.35 -21.94 -1.47
N VAL A 56 -3.65 -21.70 -0.19
CA VAL A 56 -3.44 -20.42 0.46
C VAL A 56 -1.96 -20.00 0.50
N PRO A 57 -0.99 -20.85 0.92
CA PRO A 57 0.42 -20.49 0.96
C PRO A 57 0.96 -20.06 -0.41
N GLU A 58 0.58 -20.79 -1.46
CA GLU A 58 0.95 -20.50 -2.84
C GLU A 58 0.35 -19.16 -3.34
N ALA A 59 -0.90 -18.86 -2.97
CA ALA A 59 -1.53 -17.58 -3.30
C ALA A 59 -0.79 -16.40 -2.64
N ILE A 60 -0.40 -16.56 -1.38
CA ILE A 60 0.37 -15.54 -0.64
C ILE A 60 1.75 -15.39 -1.27
N ARG A 61 2.48 -16.47 -1.54
CA ARG A 61 3.81 -16.44 -2.18
C ARG A 61 3.78 -15.67 -3.50
N LYS A 62 2.83 -15.98 -4.38
CA LYS A 62 2.65 -15.25 -5.65
C LYS A 62 2.30 -13.79 -5.44
N GLY A 63 1.48 -13.47 -4.43
CA GLY A 63 1.17 -12.09 -4.05
C GLY A 63 2.41 -11.33 -3.60
N LEU A 64 3.26 -11.93 -2.78
CA LEU A 64 4.52 -11.35 -2.31
C LEU A 64 5.50 -11.08 -3.46
N GLU A 65 5.66 -12.03 -4.37
CA GLU A 65 6.51 -11.84 -5.57
C GLU A 65 6.01 -10.69 -6.44
N ALA A 66 4.70 -10.60 -6.66
CA ALA A 66 4.08 -9.49 -7.39
C ALA A 66 4.26 -8.14 -6.67
N ALA A 67 4.10 -8.11 -5.34
CA ALA A 67 4.30 -6.92 -4.53
C ALA A 67 5.75 -6.43 -4.59
N LYS A 68 6.73 -7.33 -4.48
CA LYS A 68 8.17 -7.00 -4.58
C LYS A 68 8.55 -6.44 -5.96
N LYS A 69 7.90 -6.88 -7.03
CA LYS A 69 8.11 -6.34 -8.38
C LYS A 69 7.52 -4.94 -8.58
N ASN A 70 6.46 -4.62 -7.85
CA ASN A 70 5.71 -3.37 -7.97
C ASN A 70 6.01 -2.38 -6.83
N MET A 71 7.20 -2.38 -6.27
CA MET A 71 7.57 -1.45 -5.21
C MET A 71 7.78 -0.04 -5.76
N ILE A 72 7.25 0.93 -5.03
CA ILE A 72 7.47 2.37 -5.26
C ILE A 72 8.20 2.99 -4.09
N THR A 73 8.88 4.11 -4.36
CA THR A 73 9.44 4.97 -3.32
C THR A 73 8.45 6.08 -3.02
N VAL A 74 8.15 6.27 -1.74
CA VAL A 74 7.24 7.29 -1.23
C VAL A 74 8.04 8.43 -0.63
N ASN A 75 7.71 9.67 -0.99
CA ASN A 75 8.30 10.85 -0.38
C ASN A 75 7.71 11.06 1.02
N LEU A 76 8.53 10.93 2.04
CA LEU A 76 8.17 11.14 3.44
C LEU A 76 8.66 12.52 3.90
N SER A 77 7.91 13.15 4.82
CA SER A 77 8.31 14.36 5.53
C SER A 77 8.38 14.06 7.02
N GLY A 78 9.58 13.66 7.49
CA GLY A 78 9.75 13.20 8.86
C GLY A 78 8.93 11.92 9.13
N THR A 79 7.94 11.99 10.02
CA THR A 79 7.07 10.87 10.40
C THR A 79 5.77 10.78 9.60
N THR A 80 5.52 11.77 8.74
CA THR A 80 4.27 11.93 7.99
C THR A 80 4.50 12.13 6.49
N ILE A 81 3.44 12.45 5.75
CA ILE A 81 3.47 12.77 4.32
C ILE A 81 3.66 14.27 4.07
N PRO A 82 4.25 14.68 2.94
CA PRO A 82 4.56 16.09 2.68
C PRO A 82 3.32 16.98 2.49
N HIS A 83 2.25 16.48 1.91
CA HIS A 83 1.03 17.24 1.65
C HIS A 83 -0.21 16.35 1.61
N GLU A 84 -1.39 16.99 1.66
CA GLU A 84 -2.67 16.32 1.46
C GLU A 84 -2.81 15.83 0.03
N THR A 85 -3.37 14.63 -0.13
CA THR A 85 -3.69 14.06 -1.45
C THR A 85 -4.93 13.17 -1.39
N ILE A 86 -5.56 13.00 -2.54
CA ILE A 86 -6.62 12.03 -2.76
C ILE A 86 -6.13 11.04 -3.81
N GLY A 87 -5.82 9.83 -3.36
CA GLY A 87 -5.50 8.73 -4.26
C GLY A 87 -6.75 8.16 -4.89
N ALA A 88 -6.65 7.79 -6.15
CA ALA A 88 -7.76 7.28 -6.93
C ALA A 88 -7.33 6.08 -7.78
N ALA A 89 -8.06 4.96 -7.63
CA ALA A 89 -7.91 3.79 -8.49
C ALA A 89 -9.25 3.07 -8.63
N GLY A 90 -9.71 2.89 -9.86
CA GLY A 90 -11.04 2.34 -10.12
C GLY A 90 -12.14 3.08 -9.36
N ALA A 91 -12.93 2.35 -8.59
CA ALA A 91 -13.96 2.93 -7.72
C ALA A 91 -13.42 3.42 -6.36
N GLY A 92 -12.15 3.15 -6.04
CA GLY A 92 -11.52 3.56 -4.79
C GLY A 92 -11.14 5.04 -4.80
N ARG A 93 -11.38 5.71 -3.66
CA ARG A 93 -10.92 7.07 -3.37
C ARG A 93 -10.45 7.11 -1.93
N VAL A 94 -9.21 7.47 -1.70
CA VAL A 94 -8.62 7.55 -0.37
C VAL A 94 -8.04 8.94 -0.15
N LEU A 95 -8.60 9.66 0.82
CA LEU A 95 -8.06 10.92 1.29
C LEU A 95 -6.93 10.63 2.29
N MET A 96 -5.79 11.26 2.10
CA MET A 96 -4.65 11.21 3.00
C MET A 96 -4.23 12.61 3.38
N LYS A 97 -4.15 12.89 4.69
CA LYS A 97 -3.74 14.19 5.26
C LYS A 97 -2.55 14.00 6.18
N PRO A 98 -1.56 14.90 6.13
CA PRO A 98 -0.47 14.89 7.09
C PRO A 98 -1.01 15.12 8.50
N ALA A 99 -0.30 14.62 9.50
CA ALA A 99 -0.64 14.77 10.90
C ALA A 99 0.58 15.17 11.72
N ALA A 100 0.35 15.84 12.86
CA ALA A 100 1.40 16.18 13.79
C ALA A 100 2.04 14.91 14.40
N PRO A 101 3.34 14.97 14.76
CA PRO A 101 3.99 13.88 15.47
C PRO A 101 3.20 13.46 16.72
N GLY A 102 3.07 12.16 16.94
CA GLY A 102 2.31 11.62 18.08
C GLY A 102 0.82 11.33 17.80
N THR A 103 0.28 11.74 16.65
CA THR A 103 -1.11 11.43 16.25
C THR A 103 -1.32 9.95 15.98
N GLY A 104 -0.30 9.26 15.46
CA GLY A 104 -0.38 7.88 15.04
C GLY A 104 -1.07 7.67 13.70
N VAL A 105 -1.25 6.41 13.33
CA VAL A 105 -1.89 6.02 12.07
C VAL A 105 -3.41 5.93 12.26
N ILE A 106 -4.14 6.89 11.71
CA ILE A 106 -5.60 6.89 11.66
C ILE A 106 -6.03 6.47 10.25
N ALA A 107 -6.26 5.17 10.08
CA ALA A 107 -6.55 4.59 8.77
C ALA A 107 -7.44 3.34 8.89
N GLY A 108 -8.26 3.09 7.89
CA GLY A 108 -8.94 1.82 7.71
C GLY A 108 -7.97 0.67 7.45
N GLY A 109 -8.33 -0.57 7.77
CA GLY A 109 -7.42 -1.72 7.76
C GLY A 109 -6.57 -1.89 6.49
N ALA A 110 -7.18 -1.73 5.33
CA ALA A 110 -6.47 -1.83 4.05
C ALA A 110 -5.46 -0.69 3.82
N VAL A 111 -5.86 0.56 4.11
CA VAL A 111 -4.95 1.73 4.01
C VAL A 111 -3.87 1.66 5.09
N ARG A 112 -4.23 1.25 6.30
CA ARG A 112 -3.27 1.08 7.41
C ARG A 112 -2.14 0.13 7.03
N ALA A 113 -2.45 -0.99 6.38
CA ALA A 113 -1.44 -1.92 5.92
C ALA A 113 -0.42 -1.27 4.97
N VAL A 114 -0.87 -0.41 4.06
CA VAL A 114 -0.02 0.29 3.10
C VAL A 114 0.86 1.34 3.79
N VAL A 115 0.26 2.21 4.63
CA VAL A 115 1.00 3.32 5.26
C VAL A 115 1.99 2.85 6.32
N GLU A 116 1.65 1.80 7.09
CA GLU A 116 2.57 1.19 8.05
C GLU A 116 3.74 0.49 7.34
N ALA A 117 3.49 -0.21 6.23
CA ALA A 117 4.53 -0.83 5.42
C ALA A 117 5.46 0.22 4.78
N ALA A 118 4.94 1.39 4.40
CA ALA A 118 5.73 2.52 3.91
C ALA A 118 6.58 3.21 5.00
N GLY A 119 6.30 2.96 6.28
CA GLY A 119 7.01 3.56 7.41
C GLY A 119 6.43 4.89 7.88
N ILE A 120 5.21 5.22 7.47
CA ILE A 120 4.50 6.43 7.93
C ILE A 120 3.98 6.16 9.34
N LYS A 121 4.32 7.04 10.30
CA LYS A 121 3.93 6.91 11.70
C LYS A 121 2.73 7.79 12.07
N ASP A 122 2.56 8.92 11.39
CA ASP A 122 1.54 9.92 11.69
C ASP A 122 0.79 10.32 10.42
N ILE A 123 -0.46 9.90 10.29
CA ILE A 123 -1.31 10.20 9.13
C ILE A 123 -2.79 10.10 9.49
N ARG A 124 -3.60 10.90 8.85
CA ARG A 124 -5.07 10.81 8.89
C ARG A 124 -5.59 10.44 7.52
N THR A 125 -6.40 9.41 7.44
CA THR A 125 -6.92 8.92 6.17
C THR A 125 -8.43 8.66 6.24
N LYS A 126 -9.09 8.70 5.09
CA LYS A 126 -10.50 8.34 4.95
C LYS A 126 -10.77 7.73 3.57
N CYS A 127 -11.44 6.58 3.56
CA CYS A 127 -12.00 6.02 2.33
C CYS A 127 -13.28 6.78 1.97
N LEU A 128 -13.31 7.42 0.80
CA LEU A 128 -14.42 8.30 0.40
C LEU A 128 -15.50 7.58 -0.42
N ARG A 129 -15.18 6.47 -1.06
CA ARG A 129 -16.11 5.69 -1.92
C ARG A 129 -16.08 4.20 -1.60
N SER A 130 -15.45 3.40 -2.45
CA SER A 130 -15.43 1.94 -2.32
C SER A 130 -14.66 1.48 -1.08
N ASN A 131 -15.22 0.48 -0.38
CA ASN A 131 -14.55 -0.22 0.73
C ASN A 131 -13.92 -1.56 0.28
N ASN A 132 -13.93 -1.87 -1.02
CA ASN A 132 -13.28 -3.07 -1.52
C ASN A 132 -11.76 -2.97 -1.29
N PRO A 133 -11.14 -3.91 -0.54
CA PRO A 133 -9.72 -3.85 -0.20
C PRO A 133 -8.80 -3.68 -1.42
N ASN A 134 -9.11 -4.32 -2.53
CA ASN A 134 -8.32 -4.22 -3.76
C ASN A 134 -8.30 -2.77 -4.29
N ASN A 135 -9.47 -2.13 -4.38
CA ASN A 135 -9.58 -0.75 -4.84
C ASN A 135 -8.97 0.24 -3.85
N VAL A 136 -9.16 0.00 -2.55
CA VAL A 136 -8.64 0.87 -1.48
C VAL A 136 -7.12 0.84 -1.44
N VAL A 137 -6.51 -0.35 -1.49
CA VAL A 137 -5.04 -0.49 -1.53
C VAL A 137 -4.46 0.17 -2.77
N ALA A 138 -5.04 -0.08 -3.95
CA ALA A 138 -4.60 0.54 -5.19
C ALA A 138 -4.73 2.07 -5.15
N ALA A 139 -5.84 2.61 -4.61
CA ALA A 139 -6.05 4.05 -4.47
C ALA A 139 -5.03 4.69 -3.49
N ALA A 140 -4.78 4.05 -2.35
CA ALA A 140 -3.77 4.52 -1.40
C ALA A 140 -2.36 4.52 -2.04
N PHE A 141 -2.03 3.48 -2.77
CA PHE A 141 -0.76 3.34 -3.48
C PHE A 141 -0.56 4.43 -4.54
N GLU A 142 -1.56 4.68 -5.39
CA GLU A 142 -1.52 5.77 -6.38
C GLU A 142 -1.41 7.14 -5.71
N GLY A 143 -2.12 7.38 -4.60
CA GLY A 143 -1.99 8.60 -3.82
C GLY A 143 -0.57 8.82 -3.29
N LEU A 144 0.07 7.79 -2.73
CA LEU A 144 1.44 7.85 -2.26
C LEU A 144 2.45 8.07 -3.41
N LYS A 145 2.21 7.48 -4.57
CA LYS A 145 3.05 7.61 -5.76
C LYS A 145 3.04 9.04 -6.34
N THR A 146 1.90 9.72 -6.24
CA THR A 146 1.75 11.09 -6.77
C THR A 146 2.30 12.18 -5.86
N MET A 147 2.68 11.87 -4.63
CA MET A 147 3.25 12.82 -3.69
C MET A 147 4.62 13.31 -4.14
N ARG A 148 4.82 14.62 -4.04
CA ARG A 148 6.09 15.28 -4.38
C ARG A 148 6.71 15.89 -3.14
N SER A 149 8.03 15.79 -3.03
CA SER A 149 8.77 16.49 -1.99
C SER A 149 8.83 17.99 -2.29
N PRO A 150 8.96 18.86 -1.26
CA PRO A 150 9.18 20.29 -1.48
C PRO A 150 10.39 20.60 -2.37
N GLU A 151 11.43 19.79 -2.27
CA GLU A 151 12.65 19.89 -3.08
C GLU A 151 12.39 19.60 -4.56
N GLU A 152 11.60 18.59 -4.88
CA GLU A 152 11.18 18.30 -6.27
C GLU A 152 10.35 19.43 -6.85
N VAL A 153 9.42 20.00 -6.07
CA VAL A 153 8.59 21.12 -6.50
C VAL A 153 9.43 22.37 -6.71
N ALA A 154 10.36 22.66 -5.80
CA ALA A 154 11.31 23.77 -5.92
C ALA A 154 12.12 23.68 -7.22
N ARG A 155 12.67 22.49 -7.50
CA ARG A 155 13.42 22.25 -8.75
C ARG A 155 12.58 22.44 -10.00
N ILE A 156 11.32 21.97 -9.99
CA ILE A 156 10.41 22.11 -11.14
C ILE A 156 10.03 23.58 -11.38
N ARG A 157 9.81 24.34 -10.29
CA ARG A 157 9.41 25.75 -10.37
C ARG A 157 10.58 26.73 -10.48
N GLY A 158 11.83 26.28 -10.34
CA GLY A 158 13.02 27.13 -10.33
C GLY A 158 13.07 28.11 -9.16
N LYS A 159 12.50 27.70 -7.99
CA LYS A 159 12.44 28.50 -6.75
C LYS A 159 13.18 27.82 -5.63
N SER A 160 13.50 28.57 -4.56
CA SER A 160 14.05 27.97 -3.34
C SER A 160 12.99 27.17 -2.58
N VAL A 161 13.43 26.22 -1.75
CA VAL A 161 12.52 25.44 -0.90
C VAL A 161 11.80 26.34 0.10
N GLU A 162 12.48 27.36 0.61
CA GLU A 162 11.93 28.36 1.54
C GLU A 162 10.77 29.14 0.90
N GLU A 163 10.90 29.55 -0.36
CA GLU A 163 9.82 30.22 -1.10
C GLU A 163 8.62 29.31 -1.40
N ILE A 164 8.81 27.98 -1.39
CA ILE A 164 7.73 27.01 -1.62
C ILE A 164 6.95 26.73 -0.34
N LEU A 165 7.64 26.72 0.80
CA LEU A 165 7.03 26.43 2.10
C LEU A 165 6.39 27.65 2.75
N GLY A 166 6.76 28.85 2.35
CA GLY A 166 6.23 30.14 2.85
C GLY A 166 6.96 30.61 4.07
#